data_acca58c4380895b1b66620978d1675ee
#
_entry.id   acca58c4380895b1b66620978d1675ee
#
_cell.length_a   1.000
_cell.length_b   1.000
_cell.length_c   1.000
_cell.angle_alpha   90.00
_cell.angle_beta   90.00
_cell.angle_gamma   90.00
#
_symmetry.space_group_name_H-M   'P 1'
#
loop_
_entity.id
_entity.type
_entity.pdbx_description
1 polymer ?
#
loop_
_entity_poly.entity_id
_entity_poly.type
_entity_poly.pdbx_seq_one_letter_code
_entity_poly.pdbx_strand_id
1 'polypeptide(L)'
;MNRFAPKLLTDSNVITDGLVSRFGQSKAVLALCAAKTCRLVLPEIVRMEVEHNLLKFIDRFGEKQTKSLIADFEGFIRLARPIRVPLADRKRVGENRHLIRHASDVPVILAAIDSQPDWIITKNRDHFTDKVAAKINLRIASPVEFFEHLIDAFGKQL
;
A
#
# COMPACT_ATOMS: atom_id res chain seq x y z
N MET A 1 5.56 -8.60 21.97
CA MET A 1 6.00 -7.55 21.04
C MET A 1 6.68 -8.21 19.85
N ASN A 2 6.06 -8.16 18.70
CA ASN A 2 6.57 -8.87 17.53
C ASN A 2 7.73 -8.08 16.91
N ARG A 3 8.96 -8.33 17.33
CA ARG A 3 10.17 -7.64 16.87
C ARG A 3 10.43 -7.78 15.36
N PHE A 4 9.69 -8.66 14.69
CA PHE A 4 9.92 -9.05 13.29
C PHE A 4 8.71 -8.83 12.36
N ALA A 5 7.72 -8.05 12.77
CA ALA A 5 6.60 -7.74 11.89
C ALA A 5 7.10 -6.92 10.69
N PRO A 6 6.99 -7.45 9.46
CA PRO A 6 7.46 -6.75 8.28
C PRO A 6 6.70 -5.45 8.06
N LYS A 7 7.41 -4.42 7.62
CA LYS A 7 6.82 -3.14 7.22
C LYS A 7 6.35 -3.23 5.76
N LEU A 8 5.07 -2.96 5.54
CA LEU A 8 4.47 -2.95 4.22
C LEU A 8 4.01 -1.54 3.86
N LEU A 9 4.58 -0.96 2.82
CA LEU A 9 3.98 0.20 2.18
C LEU A 9 2.97 -0.32 1.16
N THR A 10 1.69 -0.14 1.42
CA THR A 10 0.64 -0.57 0.50
C THR A 10 0.18 0.59 -0.36
N ASP A 11 0.13 0.36 -1.66
CA ASP A 11 -0.37 1.33 -2.63
C ASP A 11 -1.90 1.49 -2.51
N SER A 12 -2.42 2.60 -3.02
CA SER A 12 -3.84 2.94 -2.93
C SER A 12 -4.76 1.91 -3.55
N ASN A 13 -4.35 1.29 -4.65
CA ASN A 13 -5.13 0.25 -5.33
C ASN A 13 -5.32 -1.02 -4.49
N VAL A 14 -4.33 -1.38 -3.66
CA VAL A 14 -4.43 -2.52 -2.74
C VAL A 14 -5.40 -2.22 -1.61
N ILE A 15 -5.32 -1.03 -1.02
CA ILE A 15 -6.21 -0.62 0.07
C ILE A 15 -7.64 -0.52 -0.44
N THR A 16 -7.87 0.17 -1.54
CA THR A 16 -9.20 0.33 -2.15
C THR A 16 -9.82 -1.04 -2.48
N ASP A 17 -9.07 -1.90 -3.16
CA ASP A 17 -9.54 -3.25 -3.51
C ASP A 17 -9.85 -4.09 -2.25
N GLY A 18 -9.00 -4.04 -1.25
CA GLY A 18 -9.20 -4.75 0.01
C GLY A 18 -10.40 -4.27 0.81
N LEU A 19 -10.78 -3.00 0.71
CA LEU A 19 -11.98 -2.47 1.36
C LEU A 19 -13.26 -2.85 0.60
N VAL A 20 -13.22 -2.80 -0.72
CA VAL A 20 -14.40 -3.03 -1.57
C VAL A 20 -14.70 -4.52 -1.75
N SER A 21 -13.69 -5.36 -1.85
CA SER A 21 -13.84 -6.79 -2.09
C SER A 21 -14.20 -7.56 -0.82
N ARG A 22 -15.02 -8.60 -0.96
CA ARG A 22 -15.38 -9.48 0.17
C ARG A 22 -14.23 -10.40 0.57
N PHE A 23 -13.44 -10.84 -0.39
CA PHE A 23 -12.27 -11.72 -0.22
C PHE A 23 -11.16 -11.33 -1.17
N GLY A 24 -10.07 -12.07 -1.12
CA GLY A 24 -8.94 -11.93 -2.01
C GLY A 24 -7.67 -11.47 -1.30
N GLN A 25 -6.59 -11.45 -2.04
CA GLN A 25 -5.26 -11.19 -1.50
C GLN A 25 -5.10 -9.75 -0.98
N SER A 26 -5.69 -8.76 -1.65
CA SER A 26 -5.65 -7.37 -1.16
C SER A 26 -6.30 -7.25 0.22
N LYS A 27 -7.47 -7.86 0.42
CA LYS A 27 -8.14 -7.90 1.72
C LYS A 27 -7.31 -8.65 2.76
N ALA A 28 -6.66 -9.74 2.39
CA ALA A 28 -5.77 -10.50 3.27
C ALA A 28 -4.56 -9.65 3.72
N VAL A 29 -3.98 -8.84 2.84
CA VAL A 29 -2.92 -7.89 3.22
C VAL A 29 -3.42 -6.90 4.27
N LEU A 30 -4.61 -6.32 4.07
CA LEU A 30 -5.21 -5.41 5.05
C LEU A 30 -5.46 -6.11 6.40
N ALA A 31 -5.91 -7.35 6.38
CA ALA A 31 -6.13 -8.14 7.59
C ALA A 31 -4.83 -8.35 8.37
N LEU A 32 -3.72 -8.65 7.70
CA LEU A 32 -2.40 -8.78 8.33
C LEU A 32 -1.95 -7.47 8.99
N CYS A 33 -2.22 -6.33 8.35
CA CYS A 33 -1.90 -5.01 8.89
C CYS A 33 -2.82 -4.64 10.08
N ALA A 34 -4.11 -4.92 9.98
CA ALA A 34 -5.07 -4.67 11.07
C ALA A 34 -4.76 -5.55 12.31
N ALA A 35 -4.36 -6.79 12.10
CA ALA A 35 -3.93 -7.71 13.16
C ALA A 35 -2.50 -7.43 13.67
N LYS A 36 -1.78 -6.49 13.07
CA LYS A 36 -0.39 -6.14 13.37
C LYS A 36 0.63 -7.28 13.21
N THR A 37 0.26 -8.27 12.42
CA THR A 37 1.20 -9.27 11.92
C THR A 37 2.19 -8.63 10.95
N CYS A 38 1.72 -7.63 10.19
CA CYS A 38 2.55 -6.70 9.43
C CYS A 38 2.32 -5.26 9.93
N ARG A 39 3.30 -4.41 9.75
CA ARG A 39 3.21 -2.98 10.08
C ARG A 39 2.90 -2.19 8.83
N LEU A 40 1.76 -1.52 8.80
CA LEU A 40 1.37 -0.67 7.67
C LEU A 40 2.20 0.61 7.65
N VAL A 41 2.77 0.93 6.51
CA VAL A 41 3.28 2.28 6.18
C VAL A 41 2.23 2.94 5.27
N LEU A 42 1.69 4.06 5.72
CA LEU A 42 0.65 4.81 5.01
C LEU A 42 1.16 6.21 4.67
N PRO A 43 1.68 6.40 3.45
CA PRO A 43 2.00 7.74 2.96
C PRO A 43 0.75 8.60 2.84
N GLU A 44 0.87 9.89 3.11
CA GLU A 44 -0.25 10.83 2.99
C GLU A 44 -0.81 10.87 1.57
N ILE A 45 0.06 10.76 0.55
CA ILE A 45 -0.39 10.68 -0.85
C ILE A 45 -1.29 9.46 -1.08
N VAL A 46 -0.94 8.30 -0.52
CA VAL A 46 -1.74 7.08 -0.63
C VAL A 46 -3.09 7.24 0.09
N ARG A 47 -3.08 7.82 1.29
CA ARG A 47 -4.33 8.09 2.03
C ARG A 47 -5.29 8.95 1.22
N MET A 48 -4.78 10.04 0.63
CA MET A 48 -5.57 10.95 -0.21
C MET A 48 -6.12 10.23 -1.45
N GLU A 49 -5.32 9.40 -2.10
CA GLU A 49 -5.75 8.62 -3.27
C GLU A 49 -6.84 7.61 -2.91
N VAL A 50 -6.73 6.94 -1.77
CA VAL A 50 -7.77 6.00 -1.30
C VAL A 50 -9.09 6.76 -1.09
N GLU A 51 -9.06 7.86 -0.36
CA GLU A 51 -10.26 8.68 -0.15
C GLU A 51 -10.90 9.12 -1.48
N HIS A 52 -10.08 9.59 -2.42
CA HIS A 52 -10.54 9.97 -3.74
C HIS A 52 -11.15 8.79 -4.51
N ASN A 53 -10.51 7.63 -4.46
CA ASN A 53 -11.01 6.42 -5.11
C ASN A 53 -12.34 5.96 -4.51
N LEU A 54 -12.47 6.01 -3.19
CA LEU A 54 -13.73 5.64 -2.51
C LEU A 54 -14.87 6.57 -2.90
N LEU A 55 -14.63 7.87 -3.03
CA LEU A 55 -15.64 8.82 -3.48
C LEU A 55 -16.15 8.54 -4.90
N LYS A 56 -15.32 7.99 -5.78
CA LYS A 56 -15.76 7.59 -7.13
C LYS A 56 -16.81 6.47 -7.13
N PHE A 57 -16.93 5.72 -6.06
CA PHE A 57 -17.94 4.67 -5.94
C PHE A 57 -19.36 5.20 -5.68
N ILE A 58 -19.52 6.52 -5.43
CA ILE A 58 -20.83 7.12 -5.18
C ILE A 58 -21.81 6.87 -6.34
N ASP A 59 -21.32 6.97 -7.57
CA ASP A 59 -22.12 6.76 -8.77
C ASP A 59 -22.50 5.28 -8.98
N ARG A 60 -21.69 4.37 -8.47
CA ARG A 60 -21.88 2.91 -8.61
C ARG A 60 -22.68 2.30 -7.50
N PHE A 61 -22.43 2.71 -6.26
CA PHE A 61 -23.00 2.08 -5.05
C PHE A 61 -23.92 3.00 -4.26
N GLY A 62 -24.01 4.28 -4.61
CA GLY A 62 -24.80 5.27 -3.90
C GLY A 62 -24.07 5.87 -2.69
N GLU A 63 -24.67 6.93 -2.14
CA GLU A 63 -24.09 7.71 -1.04
C GLU A 63 -23.92 6.91 0.25
N LYS A 64 -24.95 6.14 0.65
CA LYS A 64 -24.94 5.37 1.90
C LYS A 64 -23.81 4.34 1.92
N GLN A 65 -23.64 3.60 0.83
CA GLN A 65 -22.64 2.56 0.74
C GLN A 65 -21.23 3.14 0.64
N THR A 66 -21.07 4.27 -0.05
CA THR A 66 -19.80 5.00 -0.12
C THR A 66 -19.39 5.55 1.24
N LYS A 67 -20.32 6.10 2.03
CA LYS A 67 -20.06 6.53 3.42
C LYS A 67 -19.61 5.35 4.29
N SER A 68 -20.21 4.18 4.10
CA SER A 68 -19.82 2.95 4.81
C SER A 68 -18.40 2.53 4.47
N LEU A 69 -17.99 2.60 3.21
CA LEU A 69 -16.61 2.30 2.77
C LEU A 69 -15.59 3.29 3.36
N ILE A 70 -15.94 4.55 3.43
CA ILE A 70 -15.08 5.58 4.06
C ILE A 70 -14.93 5.28 5.56
N ALA A 71 -16.03 4.93 6.24
CA ALA A 71 -15.99 4.54 7.65
C ALA A 71 -15.15 3.26 7.88
N ASP A 72 -15.22 2.29 6.97
CA ASP A 72 -14.39 1.08 6.99
C ASP A 72 -12.91 1.43 6.84
N PHE A 73 -12.58 2.37 5.97
CA PHE A 73 -11.21 2.85 5.81
C PHE A 73 -10.67 3.51 7.08
N GLU A 74 -11.46 4.40 7.68
CA GLU A 74 -11.10 5.03 8.96
C GLU A 74 -10.93 3.98 10.08
N GLY A 75 -11.82 2.99 10.13
CA GLY A 75 -11.74 1.87 11.06
C GLY A 75 -10.47 1.05 10.86
N PHE A 76 -10.12 0.77 9.61
CA PHE A 76 -8.87 0.08 9.26
C PHE A 76 -7.64 0.86 9.74
N ILE A 77 -7.59 2.17 9.51
CA ILE A 77 -6.48 3.02 9.98
C ILE A 77 -6.36 2.98 11.50
N ARG A 78 -7.49 3.02 12.22
CA ARG A 78 -7.49 2.93 13.70
C ARG A 78 -6.93 1.59 14.20
N LEU A 79 -7.26 0.49 13.54
CA LEU A 79 -6.76 -0.85 13.90
C LEU A 79 -5.28 -1.00 13.54
N ALA A 80 -4.92 -0.65 12.34
CA ALA A 80 -3.55 -0.83 11.83
C ALA A 80 -2.53 0.10 12.50
N ARG A 81 -2.94 1.29 12.92
CA ARG A 81 -2.06 2.33 13.48
C ARG A 81 -0.81 2.53 12.63
N PRO A 82 -0.97 3.01 11.40
CA PRO A 82 0.12 3.02 10.43
C PRO A 82 1.26 3.97 10.80
N ILE A 83 2.44 3.64 10.31
CA ILE A 83 3.55 4.58 10.20
C ILE A 83 3.17 5.59 9.11
N ARG A 84 3.00 6.85 9.48
CA ARG A 84 2.62 7.90 8.55
C ARG A 84 3.84 8.53 7.91
N VAL A 85 3.75 8.83 6.61
CA VAL A 85 4.79 9.52 5.86
C VAL A 85 4.17 10.77 5.24
N PRO A 86 4.68 11.96 5.57
CA PRO A 86 4.13 13.21 5.03
C PRO A 86 4.34 13.33 3.52
N LEU A 87 3.61 14.24 2.88
CA LEU A 87 3.79 14.56 1.48
C LEU A 87 5.21 15.11 1.23
N ALA A 88 5.84 14.61 0.18
CA ALA A 88 7.07 15.22 -0.32
C ALA A 88 6.77 16.58 -0.97
N ASP A 89 7.69 17.53 -0.84
CA ASP A 89 7.54 18.82 -1.50
C ASP A 89 7.68 18.70 -3.03
N ARG A 90 7.15 19.69 -3.74
CA ARG A 90 7.13 19.69 -5.23
C ARG A 90 8.52 19.67 -5.84
N LYS A 91 9.48 20.35 -5.22
CA LYS A 91 10.87 20.40 -5.69
C LYS A 91 11.50 19.02 -5.66
N ARG A 92 11.37 18.33 -4.51
CA ARG A 92 11.89 16.98 -4.34
C ARG A 92 11.24 16.00 -5.32
N VAL A 93 9.93 16.09 -5.53
CA VAL A 93 9.22 15.27 -6.53
C VAL A 93 9.79 15.53 -7.93
N GLY A 94 9.99 16.80 -8.31
CA GLY A 94 10.55 17.18 -9.59
C GLY A 94 11.97 16.65 -9.83
N GLU A 95 12.80 16.68 -8.81
CA GLU A 95 14.20 16.20 -8.86
C GLU A 95 14.30 14.67 -8.97
N ASN A 96 13.28 13.94 -8.63
CA ASN A 96 13.26 12.47 -8.58
C ASN A 96 12.37 11.80 -9.64
N ARG A 97 11.98 12.53 -10.68
CA ARG A 97 11.15 12.01 -11.79
C ARG A 97 11.79 10.86 -12.57
N HIS A 98 13.10 10.72 -12.48
CA HIS A 98 13.86 9.65 -13.15
C HIS A 98 13.70 8.27 -12.47
N LEU A 99 13.19 8.21 -11.23
CA LEU A 99 13.10 6.97 -10.46
C LEU A 99 12.01 6.03 -10.98
N ILE A 100 10.94 6.59 -11.53
CA ILE A 100 9.81 5.83 -12.06
C ILE A 100 9.21 6.56 -13.27
N ARG A 101 8.73 5.80 -14.26
CA ARG A 101 8.23 6.35 -15.52
C ARG A 101 7.05 7.31 -15.35
N HIS A 102 6.10 6.94 -14.50
CA HIS A 102 4.90 7.74 -14.28
C HIS A 102 5.12 8.75 -13.16
N ALA A 103 5.03 10.03 -13.51
CA ALA A 103 5.31 11.14 -12.59
C ALA A 103 4.41 11.13 -11.34
N SER A 104 3.16 10.67 -11.48
CA SER A 104 2.21 10.55 -10.37
C SER A 104 2.63 9.55 -9.30
N ASP A 105 3.51 8.59 -9.63
CA ASP A 105 3.98 7.56 -8.71
C ASP A 105 5.25 7.98 -7.94
N VAL A 106 5.89 9.06 -8.35
CA VAL A 106 7.10 9.57 -7.68
C VAL A 106 6.88 9.84 -6.17
N PRO A 107 5.78 10.46 -5.73
CA PRO A 107 5.54 10.66 -4.30
C PRO A 107 5.50 9.36 -3.50
N VAL A 108 4.95 8.28 -4.05
CA VAL A 108 4.92 6.97 -3.40
C VAL A 108 6.33 6.39 -3.28
N ILE A 109 7.14 6.51 -4.33
CA ILE A 109 8.54 6.08 -4.33
C ILE A 109 9.36 6.85 -3.28
N LEU A 110 9.18 8.16 -3.18
CA LEU A 110 9.86 8.97 -2.17
C LEU A 110 9.46 8.57 -0.75
N ALA A 111 8.18 8.31 -0.53
CA ALA A 111 7.70 7.82 0.76
C ALA A 111 8.30 6.45 1.11
N ALA A 112 8.49 5.57 0.12
CA ALA A 112 9.17 4.30 0.32
C ALA A 112 10.65 4.48 0.67
N ILE A 113 11.36 5.38 0.00
CA ILE A 113 12.75 5.70 0.32
C ILE A 113 12.87 6.24 1.75
N ASP A 114 11.96 7.11 2.17
CA ASP A 114 11.98 7.71 3.51
C ASP A 114 11.64 6.71 4.63
N SER A 115 10.69 5.82 4.39
CA SER A 115 10.20 4.88 5.40
C SER A 115 10.92 3.54 5.41
N GLN A 116 11.65 3.21 4.35
CA GLN A 116 12.37 1.94 4.19
C GLN A 116 11.50 0.72 4.59
N PRO A 117 10.37 0.47 3.89
CA PRO A 117 9.58 -0.70 4.15
C PRO A 117 10.30 -1.98 3.72
N ASP A 118 9.90 -3.10 4.28
CA ASP A 118 10.38 -4.41 3.81
C ASP A 118 9.82 -4.76 2.43
N TRP A 119 8.59 -4.30 2.15
CA TRP A 119 7.93 -4.47 0.87
C TRP A 119 7.08 -3.27 0.49
N ILE A 120 7.07 -2.95 -0.81
CA ILE A 120 6.03 -2.14 -1.44
C ILE A 120 5.03 -3.11 -2.07
N ILE A 121 3.77 -3.03 -1.65
CA ILE A 121 2.70 -3.90 -2.16
C ILE A 121 1.79 -3.07 -3.07
N THR A 122 1.73 -3.47 -4.34
CA THR A 122 0.93 -2.76 -5.36
C THR A 122 0.35 -3.74 -6.37
N LYS A 123 -0.83 -3.43 -6.88
CA LYS A 123 -1.43 -4.16 -8.01
C LYS A 123 -0.91 -3.65 -9.35
N ASN A 124 -0.20 -2.53 -9.35
CA ASN A 124 0.28 -1.87 -10.56
C ASN A 124 1.74 -2.20 -10.86
N ARG A 125 2.00 -3.49 -11.15
CA ARG A 125 3.36 -3.97 -11.45
C ARG A 125 3.91 -3.43 -12.78
N ASP A 126 3.06 -2.91 -13.67
CA ASP A 126 3.48 -2.27 -14.92
C ASP A 126 4.17 -0.93 -14.67
N HIS A 127 3.81 -0.21 -13.60
CA HIS A 127 4.49 1.00 -13.17
C HIS A 127 5.63 0.70 -12.20
N PHE A 128 5.34 -0.10 -11.18
CA PHE A 128 6.30 -0.50 -10.13
C PHE A 128 7.00 -1.79 -10.55
N THR A 129 7.94 -1.66 -11.48
CA THR A 129 8.66 -2.77 -12.11
C THR A 129 9.85 -3.25 -11.26
N ASP A 130 10.43 -4.39 -11.62
CA ASP A 130 11.66 -4.89 -11.00
C ASP A 130 12.84 -3.94 -11.23
N LYS A 131 12.85 -3.21 -12.33
CA LYS A 131 13.81 -2.14 -12.58
C LYS A 131 13.72 -1.01 -11.55
N VAL A 132 12.49 -0.60 -11.22
CA VAL A 132 12.24 0.41 -10.18
C VAL A 132 12.70 -0.11 -8.83
N ALA A 133 12.34 -1.36 -8.49
CA ALA A 133 12.77 -2.01 -7.26
C ALA A 133 14.29 -2.01 -7.09
N ALA A 134 15.01 -2.35 -8.16
CA ALA A 134 16.49 -2.33 -8.18
C ALA A 134 17.05 -0.92 -7.98
N LYS A 135 16.48 0.10 -8.64
CA LYS A 135 16.90 1.50 -8.50
C LYS A 135 16.81 2.02 -7.07
N ILE A 136 15.75 1.69 -6.37
CA ILE A 136 15.50 2.17 -5.00
C ILE A 136 16.00 1.19 -3.93
N ASN A 137 16.49 0.04 -4.34
CA ASN A 137 16.93 -1.05 -3.45
C ASN A 137 15.87 -1.47 -2.44
N LEU A 138 14.63 -1.63 -2.91
CA LEU A 138 13.48 -2.10 -2.13
C LEU A 138 12.77 -3.23 -2.88
N ARG A 139 12.08 -4.08 -2.15
CA ARG A 139 11.29 -5.16 -2.74
C ARG A 139 9.90 -4.65 -3.09
N ILE A 140 9.43 -4.99 -4.28
CA ILE A 140 8.10 -4.68 -4.78
C ILE A 140 7.40 -5.98 -5.13
N ALA A 141 6.14 -6.14 -4.70
CA ALA A 141 5.32 -7.30 -5.00
C ALA A 141 3.86 -6.90 -5.17
N SER A 142 3.13 -7.67 -5.98
CA SER A 142 1.68 -7.69 -5.91
C SER A 142 1.23 -8.43 -4.64
N PRO A 143 -0.04 -8.30 -4.22
CA PRO A 143 -0.56 -9.11 -3.12
C PRO A 143 -0.37 -10.61 -3.34
N VAL A 144 -0.57 -11.11 -4.54
CA VAL A 144 -0.36 -12.52 -4.88
C VAL A 144 1.11 -12.92 -4.70
N GLU A 145 2.03 -12.18 -5.32
CA GLU A 145 3.48 -12.42 -5.21
C GLU A 145 3.96 -12.36 -3.75
N PHE A 146 3.43 -11.42 -2.97
CA PHE A 146 3.76 -11.31 -1.55
C PHE A 146 3.39 -12.57 -0.77
N PHE A 147 2.17 -13.11 -0.98
CA PHE A 147 1.77 -14.35 -0.32
C PHE A 147 2.55 -15.56 -0.80
N GLU A 148 2.93 -15.62 -2.08
CA GLU A 148 3.83 -16.66 -2.59
C GLU A 148 5.18 -16.64 -1.86
N HIS A 149 5.76 -15.46 -1.68
CA HIS A 149 7.00 -15.30 -0.89
C HIS A 149 6.85 -15.75 0.57
N LEU A 150 5.72 -15.44 1.20
CA LEU A 150 5.46 -15.89 2.58
C LEU A 150 5.36 -17.42 2.65
N ILE A 151 4.64 -18.05 1.74
CA ILE A 151 4.49 -19.51 1.68
C ILE A 151 5.85 -20.17 1.49
N ASP A 152 6.67 -19.68 0.58
CA ASP A 152 8.00 -20.22 0.33
C ASP A 152 8.92 -20.08 1.54
N ALA A 153 8.84 -18.96 2.26
CA ALA A 153 9.62 -18.72 3.47
C ALA A 153 9.21 -19.68 4.60
N PHE A 154 7.91 -19.93 4.78
CA PHE A 154 7.43 -20.89 5.77
C PHE A 154 7.71 -22.34 5.38
N GLY A 155 7.59 -22.69 4.09
CA GLY A 155 7.85 -24.04 3.59
C GLY A 155 9.31 -24.48 3.74
N LYS A 156 10.27 -23.56 3.79
CA LYS A 156 11.68 -23.85 4.01
C LYS A 156 12.05 -24.06 5.48
N GLN A 157 11.12 -23.79 6.40
CA GLN A 157 11.32 -23.98 7.85
C GLN A 157 10.77 -25.32 8.36
N LEU A 158 10.06 -26.06 7.51
CA LEU A 158 9.55 -27.41 7.77
C LEU A 158 10.49 -28.47 7.17
#